data_68f1827636f8487498ec40f902eac587
#
_entry.id   68f1827636f8487498ec40f902eac587
#
_cell.length_a   1.000
_cell.length_b   1.000
_cell.length_c   1.000
_cell.angle_alpha   90.00
_cell.angle_beta   90.00
_cell.angle_gamma   90.00
#
_symmetry.space_group_name_H-M   'P 1'
#
loop_
_entity.id
_entity.type
_entity.pdbx_description
1 polymer ?
#
loop_
_entity_poly.entity_id
_entity_poly.type
_entity_poly.pdbx_seq_one_letter_code
_entity_poly.pdbx_strand_id
1 'polypeptide(L)'
;MYAVVHVLLYIQSVRIFPYGGNLTQPPPNYTNALANLLRQPPSPPPGGLGLLSLGAQLPMGQATGLRAAAPMGLASGLASLGVVAEAPKWIYVTKRFTGFLDNIKLTEAQVTDGETKFKGIVSCLNAAYYGTKSESDHAFLMGSWAKKTRVRPPRDVDLYFLLPAEVYHRFQQYAPGVNKQSALLQEVKSKLAATYTKTDLKGDGPVVYAGFWTFDLEVVPAFALTEDRAYWVPSTKDGGKYMKTMPLHEVDAIDAADKRNGGKVRHLVRMLKCWQTNCSVPLRSFYLELLAIEFMDQWQHKDQDVFYYDWMIRDFFGWVITKSNTHIFAPGTFEMMWLGEAWKSRAETALIRATKACDFERDNKEGDAGDEWQKIFGNDIPKWN
;
A
#
# COMPACT_ATOMS: atom_id res chain seq x y z
N MET A 1 -7.99 17.21 -0.76
CA MET A 1 -7.03 17.58 -1.81
C MET A 1 -5.92 16.52 -2.02
N TYR A 2 -5.73 15.56 -1.09
CA TYR A 2 -4.67 14.52 -1.17
C TYR A 2 -5.15 13.18 -1.76
N ALA A 3 -6.42 12.83 -1.68
CA ALA A 3 -6.97 11.54 -2.13
C ALA A 3 -7.11 11.45 -3.65
N VAL A 4 -7.56 12.50 -4.32
CA VAL A 4 -7.62 12.59 -5.79
C VAL A 4 -6.26 12.37 -6.45
N VAL A 5 -5.18 12.57 -5.71
CA VAL A 5 -3.81 12.33 -6.16
C VAL A 5 -3.49 10.83 -6.28
N HIS A 6 -4.15 9.92 -5.53
CA HIS A 6 -3.77 8.50 -5.50
C HIS A 6 -4.13 7.74 -6.79
N VAL A 7 -5.32 7.96 -7.33
CA VAL A 7 -5.73 7.36 -8.63
C VAL A 7 -5.12 8.15 -9.79
N LEU A 8 -4.93 9.46 -9.63
CA LEU A 8 -4.44 10.36 -10.68
C LEU A 8 -2.97 10.20 -11.05
N LEU A 9 -2.13 9.72 -10.14
CA LEU A 9 -0.69 9.57 -10.39
C LEU A 9 -0.31 8.23 -11.00
N TYR A 10 -1.25 7.27 -11.08
CA TYR A 10 -1.09 6.07 -11.90
C TYR A 10 -0.96 6.41 -13.40
N ILE A 11 -1.35 7.61 -13.80
CA ILE A 11 -1.52 8.07 -15.18
C ILE A 11 -0.30 8.86 -15.72
N GLN A 12 0.60 9.36 -14.89
CA GLN A 12 1.63 10.31 -15.35
C GLN A 12 2.90 9.69 -15.94
N SER A 13 3.03 8.36 -16.04
CA SER A 13 4.29 7.70 -16.44
C SER A 13 4.31 7.09 -17.84
N VAL A 14 3.32 7.28 -18.68
CA VAL A 14 3.37 6.76 -20.05
C VAL A 14 4.05 7.81 -20.95
N ARG A 15 5.38 7.78 -21.03
CA ARG A 15 6.10 8.30 -22.21
C ARG A 15 6.10 7.21 -23.27
N ILE A 16 5.32 7.41 -24.31
CA ILE A 16 5.32 6.58 -25.52
C ILE A 16 6.64 6.83 -26.25
N PHE A 17 7.47 5.81 -26.37
CA PHE A 17 8.54 5.78 -27.39
C PHE A 17 7.93 5.29 -28.71
N PRO A 18 8.21 5.96 -29.86
CA PRO A 18 7.69 5.52 -31.14
C PRO A 18 8.55 4.38 -31.65
N TYR A 19 8.06 3.16 -31.62
CA TYR A 19 8.57 2.06 -32.46
C TYR A 19 7.51 1.67 -33.45
N GLY A 20 7.73 2.11 -34.71
CA GLY A 20 7.06 1.56 -35.86
C GLY A 20 7.65 0.18 -36.15
N GLY A 21 6.88 -0.87 -35.93
CA GLY A 21 7.22 -2.25 -36.22
C GLY A 21 5.96 -3.07 -36.49
N ASN A 22 5.96 -3.76 -37.60
CA ASN A 22 4.89 -4.56 -38.21
C ASN A 22 4.37 -5.66 -37.24
N LEU A 23 3.08 -5.66 -36.92
CA LEU A 23 2.40 -6.60 -36.01
C LEU A 23 2.02 -7.90 -36.75
N THR A 24 2.96 -8.80 -36.99
CA THR A 24 2.65 -10.15 -37.52
C THR A 24 3.41 -11.30 -36.84
N GLN A 25 4.01 -11.11 -35.68
CA GLN A 25 4.59 -12.22 -34.89
C GLN A 25 4.13 -12.19 -33.43
N PRO A 26 3.82 -13.37 -32.82
CA PRO A 26 3.52 -13.44 -31.38
C PRO A 26 4.76 -13.05 -30.59
N PRO A 27 4.58 -12.42 -29.40
CA PRO A 27 5.71 -11.98 -28.59
C PRO A 27 6.53 -13.17 -28.08
N PRO A 28 7.86 -13.02 -27.98
CA PRO A 28 8.73 -14.07 -27.46
C PRO A 28 8.42 -14.36 -25.99
N ASN A 29 8.62 -15.62 -25.61
CA ASN A 29 8.29 -16.21 -24.32
C ASN A 29 9.10 -15.54 -23.18
N TYR A 30 8.52 -14.56 -22.50
CA TYR A 30 9.16 -13.71 -21.50
C TYR A 30 9.56 -14.45 -20.20
N THR A 31 9.06 -15.67 -19.98
CA THR A 31 9.41 -16.48 -18.80
C THR A 31 10.89 -16.85 -18.75
N ASN A 32 11.54 -17.06 -19.92
CA ASN A 32 12.97 -17.39 -20.00
C ASN A 32 13.88 -16.15 -19.95
N ALA A 33 13.40 -14.98 -20.34
CA ALA A 33 14.17 -13.73 -20.27
C ALA A 33 14.33 -13.25 -18.83
N LEU A 34 13.28 -13.35 -18.02
CA LEU A 34 13.31 -12.97 -16.61
C LEU A 34 14.21 -13.90 -15.78
N ALA A 35 14.17 -15.22 -16.06
CA ALA A 35 15.03 -16.19 -15.40
C ALA A 35 16.53 -16.00 -15.69
N ASN A 36 16.87 -15.48 -16.88
CA ASN A 36 18.26 -15.20 -17.28
C ASN A 36 18.76 -13.85 -16.72
N LEU A 37 17.90 -12.85 -16.54
CA LEU A 37 18.27 -11.57 -15.89
C LEU A 37 18.59 -11.75 -14.40
N LEU A 38 17.92 -12.68 -13.74
CA LEU A 38 18.13 -12.97 -12.30
C LEU A 38 19.37 -13.86 -12.04
N ARG A 39 20.03 -14.38 -13.08
CA ARG A 39 21.21 -15.26 -12.96
C ARG A 39 22.54 -14.58 -13.29
N GLN A 40 22.57 -13.32 -13.72
CA GLN A 40 23.83 -12.63 -13.99
C GLN A 40 24.23 -11.75 -12.79
N PRO A 41 25.44 -11.95 -12.25
CA PRO A 41 26.01 -11.01 -11.29
C PRO A 41 26.28 -9.65 -12.02
N PRO A 42 26.14 -8.51 -11.33
CA PRO A 42 26.40 -7.22 -11.94
C PRO A 42 27.87 -7.11 -12.36
N SER A 43 28.09 -6.69 -13.61
CA SER A 43 29.42 -6.38 -14.15
C SER A 43 29.98 -5.16 -13.43
N PRO A 44 31.29 -5.13 -13.07
CA PRO A 44 31.91 -3.96 -12.46
C PRO A 44 31.97 -2.79 -13.47
N PRO A 45 31.79 -1.54 -13.02
CA PRO A 45 31.96 -0.37 -13.87
C PRO A 45 33.42 -0.17 -14.27
N PRO A 46 33.70 0.41 -15.46
CA PRO A 46 35.06 0.74 -15.86
C PRO A 46 35.65 1.85 -15.00
N GLY A 47 36.92 1.67 -14.66
CA GLY A 47 37.65 2.45 -13.67
C GLY A 47 37.76 3.97 -13.94
N GLY A 48 37.71 4.72 -12.84
CA GLY A 48 37.99 6.16 -12.77
C GLY A 48 38.13 6.61 -11.32
N LEU A 49 39.36 6.80 -10.92
CA LEU A 49 39.93 7.67 -9.86
C LEU A 49 39.21 7.81 -8.49
N GLY A 50 39.96 7.44 -7.48
CA GLY A 50 39.63 7.38 -6.07
C GLY A 50 39.09 8.65 -5.42
N LEU A 51 38.11 8.41 -4.58
CA LEU A 51 37.76 9.23 -3.44
C LEU A 51 37.46 8.29 -2.28
N LEU A 52 38.08 8.62 -1.15
CA LEU A 52 38.04 7.83 0.08
C LEU A 52 36.63 7.39 0.48
N SER A 53 36.36 6.12 0.31
CA SER A 53 35.15 5.46 0.82
C SER A 53 35.31 5.27 2.32
N LEU A 54 34.67 6.13 3.09
CA LEU A 54 34.20 5.78 4.43
C LEU A 54 32.97 4.87 4.26
N GLY A 55 33.21 3.68 3.72
CA GLY A 55 32.29 2.57 3.75
C GLY A 55 32.32 1.98 5.15
N ALA A 56 31.53 2.51 6.07
CA ALA A 56 31.13 1.75 7.22
C ALA A 56 30.27 0.59 6.70
N GLN A 57 30.90 -0.51 6.34
CA GLN A 57 30.28 -1.83 6.40
C GLN A 57 29.86 -2.00 7.85
N LEU A 58 28.59 -1.71 8.12
CA LEU A 58 27.95 -2.25 9.30
C LEU A 58 28.01 -3.78 9.10
N PRO A 59 28.72 -4.52 9.94
CA PRO A 59 28.68 -5.96 9.88
C PRO A 59 27.19 -6.31 10.08
N MET A 60 26.62 -7.03 9.12
CA MET A 60 25.46 -7.86 9.40
C MET A 60 25.92 -8.79 10.51
N GLY A 61 25.69 -8.38 11.75
CA GLY A 61 26.06 -9.15 12.91
C GLY A 61 25.43 -10.51 12.75
N GLN A 62 26.26 -11.50 12.62
CA GLN A 62 25.86 -12.86 12.94
C GLN A 62 25.32 -12.82 14.36
N ALA A 63 24.02 -12.61 14.50
CA ALA A 63 23.31 -12.80 15.74
C ALA A 63 23.20 -14.31 15.95
N THR A 64 24.32 -14.91 16.35
CA THR A 64 24.35 -16.22 17.02
C THR A 64 23.83 -16.02 18.44
N GLY A 65 22.61 -15.63 18.56
CA GLY A 65 21.86 -15.51 19.79
C GLY A 65 20.41 -15.76 19.48
N LEU A 66 19.98 -17.01 19.65
CA LEU A 66 18.56 -17.34 19.74
C LEU A 66 17.92 -16.35 20.69
N ARG A 67 17.01 -15.52 20.17
CA ARG A 67 16.07 -14.81 21.05
C ARG A 67 15.32 -15.91 21.81
N ALA A 68 15.68 -16.13 23.06
CA ALA A 68 14.96 -17.08 23.90
C ALA A 68 13.55 -16.52 24.03
N ALA A 69 12.54 -17.29 23.62
CA ALA A 69 11.15 -17.02 23.99
C ALA A 69 11.10 -16.91 25.50
N ALA A 70 10.55 -15.81 26.02
CA ALA A 70 10.38 -15.66 27.44
C ALA A 70 9.46 -16.78 27.95
N PRO A 71 9.89 -17.62 28.88
CA PRO A 71 9.03 -18.64 29.44
C PRO A 71 7.96 -17.93 30.28
N MET A 72 6.73 -17.95 29.83
CA MET A 72 5.60 -17.61 30.67
C MET A 72 5.49 -18.67 31.77
N GLY A 73 5.81 -18.28 33.01
CA GLY A 73 5.52 -19.03 34.23
C GLY A 73 6.66 -19.85 34.80
N LEU A 74 7.56 -19.21 35.54
CA LEU A 74 8.35 -19.83 36.62
C LEU A 74 8.99 -18.74 37.52
N ALA A 75 8.23 -17.70 37.90
CA ALA A 75 8.76 -16.63 38.77
C ALA A 75 8.56 -16.87 40.28
N SER A 76 8.08 -18.04 40.71
CA SER A 76 7.73 -18.25 42.14
C SER A 76 8.64 -19.19 42.92
N GLY A 77 9.74 -19.70 42.34
CA GLY A 77 10.56 -20.74 42.98
C GLY A 77 12.00 -20.41 43.34
N LEU A 78 12.56 -19.29 42.90
CA LEU A 78 14.00 -19.02 43.01
C LEU A 78 14.40 -17.85 43.91
N ALA A 79 13.47 -17.31 44.72
CA ALA A 79 13.75 -16.18 45.60
C ALA A 79 14.69 -16.51 46.79
N SER A 80 15.10 -17.78 46.96
CA SER A 80 15.90 -18.22 48.12
C SER A 80 17.40 -18.37 47.87
N LEU A 81 17.87 -18.14 46.63
CA LEU A 81 19.29 -18.36 46.28
C LEU A 81 20.08 -17.09 45.93
N GLY A 82 19.52 -15.90 46.15
CA GLY A 82 20.25 -14.64 45.87
C GLY A 82 20.66 -14.44 44.42
N VAL A 83 20.17 -15.27 43.48
CA VAL A 83 20.34 -15.06 42.03
C VAL A 83 19.31 -14.02 41.60
N VAL A 84 19.73 -12.79 41.46
CA VAL A 84 18.93 -11.77 40.80
C VAL A 84 18.71 -12.28 39.37
N ALA A 85 17.52 -12.79 39.09
CA ALA A 85 17.14 -13.16 37.73
C ALA A 85 17.26 -11.91 36.85
N GLU A 86 18.13 -11.95 35.85
CA GLU A 86 18.25 -10.87 34.89
C GLU A 86 16.86 -10.64 34.27
N ALA A 87 16.37 -9.39 34.27
CA ALA A 87 15.07 -9.09 33.72
C ALA A 87 15.01 -9.53 32.25
N PRO A 88 13.91 -10.16 31.82
CA PRO A 88 13.81 -10.61 30.42
C PRO A 88 13.97 -9.41 29.49
N LYS A 89 14.82 -9.56 28.47
CA LYS A 89 15.08 -8.54 27.45
C LYS A 89 13.90 -8.48 26.46
N TRP A 90 13.67 -7.30 25.87
CA TRP A 90 12.61 -7.05 24.87
C TRP A 90 11.17 -7.36 25.34
N ILE A 91 10.89 -7.27 26.62
CA ILE A 91 9.57 -7.66 27.18
C ILE A 91 8.41 -6.80 26.65
N TYR A 92 8.67 -5.58 26.21
CA TYR A 92 7.64 -4.66 25.73
C TYR A 92 7.41 -4.70 24.21
N VAL A 93 8.28 -5.34 23.42
CA VAL A 93 8.14 -5.36 21.95
C VAL A 93 6.77 -5.92 21.53
N THR A 94 6.40 -7.11 22.01
CA THR A 94 5.10 -7.72 21.67
C THR A 94 3.94 -6.81 22.08
N LYS A 95 3.94 -6.31 23.31
CA LYS A 95 2.88 -5.44 23.83
C LYS A 95 2.76 -4.15 23.03
N ARG A 96 3.90 -3.52 22.69
CA ARG A 96 3.96 -2.28 21.93
C ARG A 96 3.41 -2.44 20.52
N PHE A 97 3.88 -3.43 19.78
CA PHE A 97 3.46 -3.61 18.39
C PHE A 97 2.05 -4.18 18.26
N THR A 98 1.58 -5.01 19.18
CA THR A 98 0.17 -5.41 19.27
C THR A 98 -0.72 -4.21 19.54
N GLY A 99 -0.40 -3.42 20.56
CA GLY A 99 -1.14 -2.19 20.89
C GLY A 99 -1.13 -1.17 19.74
N PHE A 100 0.00 -1.04 19.04
CA PHE A 100 0.09 -0.17 17.86
C PHE A 100 -0.88 -0.61 16.76
N LEU A 101 -0.86 -1.90 16.39
CA LEU A 101 -1.75 -2.44 15.36
C LEU A 101 -3.23 -2.28 15.73
N ASP A 102 -3.58 -2.43 17.02
CA ASP A 102 -4.94 -2.22 17.51
C ASP A 102 -5.33 -0.72 17.45
N ASN A 103 -4.41 0.17 17.80
CA ASN A 103 -4.66 1.61 17.78
C ASN A 103 -4.90 2.14 16.36
N ILE A 104 -4.22 1.61 15.36
CA ILE A 104 -4.36 2.02 13.95
C ILE A 104 -5.45 1.27 13.19
N LYS A 105 -6.08 0.28 13.79
CA LYS A 105 -7.20 -0.47 13.21
C LYS A 105 -8.47 0.38 13.20
N LEU A 106 -9.24 0.34 12.12
CA LEU A 106 -10.57 0.95 12.11
C LEU A 106 -11.46 0.30 13.17
N THR A 107 -12.28 1.13 13.82
CA THR A 107 -13.34 0.62 14.71
C THR A 107 -14.44 -0.08 13.90
N GLU A 108 -15.20 -0.95 14.55
CA GLU A 108 -16.35 -1.62 13.91
C GLU A 108 -17.37 -0.59 13.37
N ALA A 109 -17.62 0.48 14.12
CA ALA A 109 -18.49 1.56 13.67
C ALA A 109 -17.98 2.23 12.38
N GLN A 110 -16.68 2.47 12.27
CA GLN A 110 -16.07 3.03 11.05
C GLN A 110 -16.16 2.06 9.87
N VAL A 111 -15.98 0.76 10.11
CA VAL A 111 -16.15 -0.26 9.06
C VAL A 111 -17.61 -0.30 8.58
N THR A 112 -18.55 -0.38 9.51
CA THR A 112 -19.99 -0.40 9.21
C THR A 112 -20.45 0.86 8.46
N ASP A 113 -19.93 2.03 8.85
CA ASP A 113 -20.24 3.29 8.17
C ASP A 113 -19.75 3.28 6.71
N GLY A 114 -18.53 2.80 6.46
CA GLY A 114 -17.99 2.66 5.10
C GLY A 114 -18.77 1.68 4.24
N GLU A 115 -19.12 0.53 4.79
CA GLU A 115 -19.94 -0.46 4.10
C GLU A 115 -21.36 0.06 3.78
N THR A 116 -21.95 0.83 4.68
CA THR A 116 -23.26 1.47 4.48
C THR A 116 -23.21 2.47 3.33
N LYS A 117 -22.17 3.30 3.28
CA LYS A 117 -21.98 4.27 2.18
C LYS A 117 -21.71 3.56 0.85
N PHE A 118 -20.88 2.53 0.85
CA PHE A 118 -20.65 1.69 -0.33
C PHE A 118 -21.97 1.15 -0.86
N LYS A 119 -22.76 0.46 -0.03
CA LYS A 119 -24.05 -0.13 -0.40
C LYS A 119 -25.02 0.91 -0.93
N GLY A 120 -25.11 2.06 -0.28
CA GLY A 120 -26.00 3.15 -0.70
C GLY A 120 -25.65 3.69 -2.09
N ILE A 121 -24.37 3.95 -2.36
CA ILE A 121 -23.88 4.40 -3.67
C ILE A 121 -24.13 3.34 -4.74
N VAL A 122 -23.83 2.08 -4.45
CA VAL A 122 -24.04 0.95 -5.38
C VAL A 122 -25.51 0.78 -5.71
N SER A 123 -26.40 0.83 -4.72
CA SER A 123 -27.84 0.75 -4.92
C SER A 123 -28.38 1.91 -5.78
N CYS A 124 -27.90 3.12 -5.55
CA CYS A 124 -28.24 4.30 -6.34
C CYS A 124 -27.84 4.13 -7.82
N LEU A 125 -26.61 3.70 -8.07
CA LEU A 125 -26.11 3.52 -9.44
C LEU A 125 -26.75 2.32 -10.14
N ASN A 126 -27.02 1.21 -9.43
CA ASN A 126 -27.77 0.07 -9.98
C ASN A 126 -29.20 0.50 -10.38
N ALA A 127 -29.88 1.30 -9.57
CA ALA A 127 -31.18 1.84 -9.93
C ALA A 127 -31.12 2.71 -11.20
N ALA A 128 -30.06 3.51 -11.36
CA ALA A 128 -29.90 4.43 -12.48
C ALA A 128 -29.52 3.75 -13.81
N TYR A 129 -28.73 2.67 -13.75
CA TYR A 129 -28.14 2.04 -14.95
C TYR A 129 -28.72 0.66 -15.28
N TYR A 130 -29.22 -0.06 -14.29
CA TYR A 130 -29.71 -1.44 -14.43
C TYR A 130 -31.18 -1.62 -14.01
N GLY A 131 -31.83 -0.58 -13.49
CA GLY A 131 -33.22 -0.65 -13.02
C GLY A 131 -33.43 -1.51 -11.77
N THR A 132 -32.36 -1.86 -11.05
CA THR A 132 -32.39 -2.66 -9.81
C THR A 132 -31.88 -1.84 -8.62
N LYS A 133 -32.21 -2.24 -7.41
CA LYS A 133 -31.67 -1.64 -6.17
C LYS A 133 -30.69 -2.55 -5.46
N SER A 134 -29.94 -3.36 -6.21
CA SER A 134 -28.90 -4.21 -5.63
C SER A 134 -27.82 -3.36 -4.95
N GLU A 135 -27.41 -3.75 -3.76
CA GLU A 135 -26.36 -3.11 -2.96
C GLU A 135 -24.95 -3.69 -3.24
N SER A 136 -24.85 -4.67 -4.13
CA SER A 136 -23.61 -5.40 -4.39
C SER A 136 -23.30 -5.64 -5.86
N ASP A 137 -24.34 -5.76 -6.73
CA ASP A 137 -24.13 -6.10 -8.13
C ASP A 137 -23.40 -4.98 -8.88
N HIS A 138 -22.64 -5.36 -9.90
CA HIS A 138 -21.89 -4.47 -10.77
C HIS A 138 -20.87 -3.58 -10.04
N ALA A 139 -20.47 -3.94 -8.80
CA ALA A 139 -19.56 -3.13 -8.02
C ALA A 139 -18.60 -3.97 -7.17
N PHE A 140 -17.42 -3.43 -6.91
CA PHE A 140 -16.48 -4.02 -5.97
C PHE A 140 -15.58 -2.94 -5.35
N LEU A 141 -15.16 -3.22 -4.11
CA LEU A 141 -14.21 -2.38 -3.38
C LEU A 141 -12.81 -2.54 -3.97
N MET A 142 -12.04 -1.45 -3.90
CA MET A 142 -10.64 -1.43 -4.26
C MET A 142 -9.78 -0.76 -3.18
N GLY A 143 -8.53 -0.41 -3.54
CA GLY A 143 -7.62 0.30 -2.68
C GLY A 143 -7.41 -0.37 -1.33
N SER A 144 -7.33 0.42 -0.27
CA SER A 144 -7.05 -0.04 1.08
C SER A 144 -8.17 -0.89 1.69
N TRP A 145 -9.42 -0.74 1.19
CA TRP A 145 -10.56 -1.51 1.65
C TRP A 145 -10.52 -2.95 1.15
N ALA A 146 -10.36 -3.16 -0.13
CA ALA A 146 -10.22 -4.51 -0.70
C ALA A 146 -8.97 -5.22 -0.18
N LYS A 147 -7.85 -4.52 -0.14
CA LYS A 147 -6.55 -5.05 0.31
C LYS A 147 -6.46 -5.25 1.82
N LYS A 148 -7.44 -4.78 2.60
CA LYS A 148 -7.47 -4.83 4.08
C LYS A 148 -6.26 -4.14 4.73
N THR A 149 -5.77 -3.07 4.10
CA THR A 149 -4.61 -2.27 4.55
C THR A 149 -5.00 -0.88 5.05
N ARG A 150 -6.28 -0.65 5.31
CA ARG A 150 -6.81 0.58 5.87
C ARG A 150 -6.32 0.83 7.28
N VAL A 151 -6.09 2.10 7.62
CA VAL A 151 -5.65 2.56 8.94
C VAL A 151 -6.54 3.71 9.43
N ARG A 152 -6.57 3.93 10.74
CA ARG A 152 -7.25 5.04 11.39
C ARG A 152 -6.32 6.28 11.42
N PRO A 153 -6.83 7.50 11.19
CA PRO A 153 -8.21 7.79 10.81
C PRO A 153 -8.53 7.22 9.42
N PRO A 154 -9.82 6.84 9.17
CA PRO A 154 -10.21 6.35 7.86
C PRO A 154 -9.97 7.43 6.81
N ARG A 155 -9.55 6.99 5.63
CA ARG A 155 -9.37 7.85 4.46
C ARG A 155 -10.54 7.63 3.50
N ASP A 156 -10.26 7.45 2.26
CA ASP A 156 -11.18 7.18 1.16
C ASP A 156 -11.62 5.71 1.09
N VAL A 157 -12.78 5.50 0.51
CA VAL A 157 -13.27 4.18 0.07
C VAL A 157 -13.26 4.17 -1.45
N ASP A 158 -12.41 3.36 -2.04
CA ASP A 158 -12.32 3.18 -3.48
C ASP A 158 -13.35 2.15 -3.96
N LEU A 159 -14.22 2.53 -4.88
CA LEU A 159 -15.29 1.73 -5.44
C LEU A 159 -15.21 1.70 -6.96
N TYR A 160 -15.08 0.53 -7.57
CA TYR A 160 -15.34 0.35 -8.99
C TYR A 160 -16.81 0.02 -9.21
N PHE A 161 -17.45 0.77 -10.15
CA PHE A 161 -18.80 0.50 -10.58
C PHE A 161 -18.80 0.18 -12.08
N LEU A 162 -19.26 -1.01 -12.45
CA LEU A 162 -19.29 -1.47 -13.83
C LEU A 162 -20.53 -0.91 -14.53
N LEU A 163 -20.30 -0.13 -15.56
CA LEU A 163 -21.37 0.43 -16.40
C LEU A 163 -21.73 -0.56 -17.52
N PRO A 164 -23.01 -0.56 -17.98
CA PRO A 164 -23.41 -1.33 -19.14
C PRO A 164 -22.64 -0.90 -20.42
N ALA A 165 -22.39 -1.84 -21.32
CA ALA A 165 -21.68 -1.58 -22.59
C ALA A 165 -22.38 -0.53 -23.46
N GLU A 166 -23.71 -0.45 -23.40
CA GLU A 166 -24.52 0.52 -24.10
C GLU A 166 -24.16 1.96 -23.71
N VAL A 167 -23.79 2.18 -22.45
CA VAL A 167 -23.30 3.49 -21.98
C VAL A 167 -22.00 3.87 -22.67
N TYR A 168 -21.05 2.92 -22.80
CA TYR A 168 -19.82 3.15 -23.55
C TYR A 168 -20.12 3.53 -24.99
N HIS A 169 -20.94 2.74 -25.70
CA HIS A 169 -21.27 2.98 -27.10
C HIS A 169 -21.97 4.32 -27.30
N ARG A 170 -22.87 4.72 -26.42
CA ARG A 170 -23.56 6.02 -26.46
C ARG A 170 -22.59 7.19 -26.37
N PHE A 171 -21.61 7.15 -25.46
CA PHE A 171 -20.60 8.18 -25.36
C PHE A 171 -19.62 8.20 -26.54
N GLN A 172 -19.40 7.07 -27.23
CA GLN A 172 -18.57 7.05 -28.45
C GLN A 172 -19.21 7.82 -29.62
N GLN A 173 -20.52 8.04 -29.59
CA GLN A 173 -21.24 8.81 -30.63
C GLN A 173 -21.11 10.31 -30.47
N TYR A 174 -20.51 10.81 -29.40
CA TYR A 174 -20.28 12.25 -29.22
C TYR A 174 -19.34 12.80 -30.31
N ALA A 175 -19.57 14.06 -30.70
CA ALA A 175 -18.80 14.74 -31.73
C ALA A 175 -17.27 14.72 -31.43
N PRO A 176 -16.42 14.74 -32.46
CA PRO A 176 -15.00 14.93 -32.28
C PRO A 176 -14.69 16.21 -31.49
N GLY A 177 -13.70 16.16 -30.60
CA GLY A 177 -13.29 17.29 -29.75
C GLY A 177 -14.07 17.41 -28.43
N VAL A 178 -15.15 16.66 -28.21
CA VAL A 178 -15.81 16.58 -26.91
C VAL A 178 -15.04 15.63 -25.99
N ASN A 179 -14.74 16.06 -24.76
CA ASN A 179 -14.20 15.20 -23.72
C ASN A 179 -15.29 14.24 -23.22
N LYS A 180 -15.42 13.09 -23.89
CA LYS A 180 -16.44 12.08 -23.63
C LYS A 180 -16.34 11.51 -22.19
N GLN A 181 -15.12 11.41 -21.70
CA GLN A 181 -14.83 10.88 -20.37
C GLN A 181 -15.29 11.87 -19.29
N SER A 182 -15.09 13.17 -19.50
CA SER A 182 -15.63 14.19 -18.62
C SER A 182 -17.17 14.17 -18.63
N ALA A 183 -17.79 14.06 -19.80
CA ALA A 183 -19.26 13.96 -19.94
C ALA A 183 -19.80 12.71 -19.20
N LEU A 184 -19.12 11.57 -19.29
CA LEU A 184 -19.45 10.35 -18.57
C LEU A 184 -19.40 10.56 -17.05
N LEU A 185 -18.33 11.17 -16.53
CA LEU A 185 -18.22 11.45 -15.09
C LEU A 185 -19.32 12.42 -14.62
N GLN A 186 -19.66 13.43 -15.43
CA GLN A 186 -20.76 14.35 -15.09
C GLN A 186 -22.13 13.64 -15.09
N GLU A 187 -22.35 12.66 -15.98
CA GLU A 187 -23.56 11.84 -15.93
C GLU A 187 -23.63 11.02 -14.65
N VAL A 188 -22.57 10.27 -14.31
CA VAL A 188 -22.52 9.47 -13.06
C VAL A 188 -22.72 10.36 -11.84
N LYS A 189 -22.05 11.52 -11.80
CA LYS A 189 -22.27 12.54 -10.76
C LYS A 189 -23.73 12.96 -10.66
N SER A 190 -24.39 13.23 -11.80
CA SER A 190 -25.79 13.67 -11.82
C SER A 190 -26.73 12.57 -11.31
N LYS A 191 -26.46 11.29 -11.62
CA LYS A 191 -27.24 10.17 -11.09
C LYS A 191 -27.12 10.07 -9.57
N LEU A 192 -25.92 10.27 -9.02
CA LEU A 192 -25.69 10.30 -7.57
C LEU A 192 -26.34 11.53 -6.93
N ALA A 193 -26.27 12.70 -7.55
CA ALA A 193 -26.85 13.94 -7.03
C ALA A 193 -28.38 13.87 -6.85
N ALA A 194 -29.08 13.04 -7.62
CA ALA A 194 -30.51 12.83 -7.47
C ALA A 194 -30.87 12.21 -6.09
N THR A 195 -29.97 11.43 -5.50
CA THR A 195 -30.16 10.81 -4.16
C THR A 195 -29.39 11.58 -3.09
N TYR A 196 -28.17 11.99 -3.39
CA TYR A 196 -27.23 12.60 -2.44
C TYR A 196 -27.20 14.13 -2.60
N THR A 197 -28.33 14.78 -2.41
CA THR A 197 -28.55 16.21 -2.67
C THR A 197 -27.70 17.16 -1.79
N LYS A 198 -27.22 16.68 -0.65
CA LYS A 198 -26.41 17.45 0.32
C LYS A 198 -24.93 17.02 0.35
N THR A 199 -24.54 16.05 -0.45
CA THR A 199 -23.17 15.53 -0.51
C THR A 199 -22.36 16.33 -1.52
N ASP A 200 -21.14 16.70 -1.18
CA ASP A 200 -20.20 17.34 -2.12
C ASP A 200 -19.76 16.31 -3.18
N LEU A 201 -20.27 16.46 -4.40
CA LEU A 201 -19.99 15.57 -5.52
C LEU A 201 -19.13 16.27 -6.55
N LYS A 202 -17.99 15.66 -6.93
CA LYS A 202 -17.09 16.19 -7.96
C LYS A 202 -16.66 15.07 -8.91
N GLY A 203 -16.65 15.36 -10.22
CA GLY A 203 -16.05 14.47 -11.22
C GLY A 203 -14.70 15.02 -11.65
N ASP A 204 -13.61 14.30 -11.41
CA ASP A 204 -12.26 14.67 -11.81
C ASP A 204 -11.38 13.43 -12.07
N GLY A 205 -10.54 13.55 -13.08
CA GLY A 205 -9.63 12.46 -13.47
C GLY A 205 -10.42 11.20 -13.85
N PRO A 206 -10.26 10.08 -13.13
CA PRO A 206 -10.99 8.84 -13.39
C PRO A 206 -12.19 8.62 -12.44
N VAL A 207 -12.47 9.51 -11.48
CA VAL A 207 -13.40 9.26 -10.38
C VAL A 207 -14.53 10.25 -10.30
N VAL A 208 -15.63 9.84 -9.71
CA VAL A 208 -16.62 10.69 -9.09
C VAL A 208 -16.44 10.63 -7.58
N TYR A 209 -15.96 11.74 -7.02
CA TYR A 209 -15.77 11.91 -5.60
C TYR A 209 -17.11 12.23 -4.92
N ALA A 210 -17.37 11.58 -3.78
CA ALA A 210 -18.49 11.83 -2.90
C ALA A 210 -17.99 12.10 -1.47
N GLY A 211 -18.02 13.39 -1.08
CA GLY A 211 -17.55 13.87 0.22
C GLY A 211 -18.59 13.63 1.30
N PHE A 212 -18.43 12.59 2.09
CA PHE A 212 -19.24 12.34 3.28
C PHE A 212 -18.56 12.92 4.53
N TRP A 213 -19.36 13.13 5.58
CA TRP A 213 -18.86 13.76 6.79
C TRP A 213 -17.72 12.99 7.48
N THR A 214 -17.74 11.66 7.48
CA THR A 214 -16.78 10.82 8.21
C THR A 214 -15.58 10.42 7.37
N PHE A 215 -15.76 10.18 6.10
CA PHE A 215 -14.72 9.95 5.09
C PHE A 215 -15.31 9.95 3.69
N ASP A 216 -14.46 10.06 2.71
CA ASP A 216 -14.81 10.22 1.32
C ASP A 216 -15.00 8.87 0.61
N LEU A 217 -15.77 8.87 -0.48
CA LEU A 217 -15.92 7.72 -1.35
C LEU A 217 -15.58 8.12 -2.78
N GLU A 218 -14.70 7.37 -3.41
CA GLU A 218 -14.29 7.57 -4.80
C GLU A 218 -14.90 6.50 -5.69
N VAL A 219 -15.85 6.88 -6.53
CA VAL A 219 -16.49 6.01 -7.51
C VAL A 219 -15.69 6.04 -8.80
N VAL A 220 -15.13 4.92 -9.21
CA VAL A 220 -14.48 4.71 -10.50
C VAL A 220 -15.48 4.05 -11.44
N PRO A 221 -16.13 4.79 -12.37
CA PRO A 221 -16.96 4.17 -13.39
C PRO A 221 -16.05 3.37 -14.34
N ALA A 222 -16.40 2.11 -14.59
CA ALA A 222 -15.55 1.24 -15.39
C ALA A 222 -16.36 0.41 -16.38
N PHE A 223 -15.74 -0.01 -17.46
CA PHE A 223 -16.31 -0.96 -18.42
C PHE A 223 -15.48 -2.25 -18.38
N ALA A 224 -16.15 -3.38 -18.19
CA ALA A 224 -15.51 -4.68 -18.23
C ALA A 224 -15.02 -4.97 -19.66
N LEU A 225 -13.80 -5.48 -19.78
CA LEU A 225 -13.24 -5.95 -21.03
C LEU A 225 -13.46 -7.46 -21.18
N THR A 226 -13.36 -7.99 -22.38
CA THR A 226 -13.40 -9.44 -22.65
C THR A 226 -12.19 -10.17 -22.09
N GLU A 227 -11.08 -9.45 -21.89
CA GLU A 227 -9.90 -9.95 -21.19
C GLU A 227 -10.19 -10.09 -19.69
N ASP A 228 -9.75 -11.20 -19.11
CA ASP A 228 -10.04 -11.53 -17.73
C ASP A 228 -9.61 -10.41 -16.75
N ARG A 229 -10.58 -9.96 -15.95
CA ARG A 229 -10.39 -8.98 -14.86
C ARG A 229 -9.70 -7.67 -15.28
N ALA A 230 -9.83 -7.33 -16.58
CA ALA A 230 -9.38 -6.07 -17.14
C ALA A 230 -10.56 -5.11 -17.33
N TYR A 231 -10.31 -3.83 -17.12
CA TYR A 231 -11.34 -2.79 -17.15
C TYR A 231 -10.82 -1.57 -17.89
N TRP A 232 -11.70 -0.90 -18.63
CA TRP A 232 -11.48 0.45 -19.10
C TRP A 232 -12.04 1.45 -18.09
N VAL A 233 -11.18 2.36 -17.65
CA VAL A 233 -11.50 3.45 -16.73
C VAL A 233 -11.36 4.78 -17.48
N PRO A 234 -12.33 5.70 -17.41
CA PRO A 234 -12.23 7.00 -18.03
C PRO A 234 -11.17 7.85 -17.34
N SER A 235 -10.47 8.68 -18.09
CA SER A 235 -9.64 9.77 -17.59
C SER A 235 -10.01 11.05 -18.32
N THR A 236 -10.26 12.11 -17.58
CA THR A 236 -10.60 13.44 -18.16
C THR A 236 -9.37 14.21 -18.63
N LYS A 237 -8.17 13.73 -18.31
CA LYS A 237 -6.91 14.40 -18.66
C LYS A 237 -6.58 14.28 -20.15
N ASP A 238 -5.76 15.21 -20.63
CA ASP A 238 -5.21 15.21 -21.99
C ASP A 238 -6.32 15.13 -23.06
N GLY A 239 -7.44 15.79 -22.86
CA GLY A 239 -8.58 15.77 -23.78
C GLY A 239 -9.54 14.59 -23.60
N GLY A 240 -9.24 13.69 -22.68
CA GLY A 240 -10.06 12.52 -22.37
C GLY A 240 -9.58 11.23 -23.06
N LYS A 241 -9.42 10.16 -22.29
CA LYS A 241 -9.05 8.83 -22.78
C LYS A 241 -9.58 7.73 -21.87
N TYR A 242 -9.61 6.49 -22.37
CA TYR A 242 -9.78 5.32 -21.54
C TYR A 242 -8.43 4.68 -21.26
N MET A 243 -8.28 4.17 -20.04
CA MET A 243 -7.09 3.46 -19.58
C MET A 243 -7.46 2.06 -19.20
N LYS A 244 -6.66 1.08 -19.63
CA LYS A 244 -6.78 -0.30 -19.19
C LYS A 244 -6.20 -0.45 -17.80
N THR A 245 -6.98 -1.04 -16.90
CA THR A 245 -6.55 -1.34 -15.52
C THR A 245 -6.88 -2.78 -15.16
N MET A 246 -6.12 -3.36 -14.24
CA MET A 246 -6.32 -4.72 -13.74
C MET A 246 -6.24 -4.73 -12.20
N PRO A 247 -7.12 -3.98 -11.53
CA PRO A 247 -6.96 -3.68 -10.09
C PRO A 247 -7.11 -4.90 -9.18
N LEU A 248 -7.86 -5.93 -9.59
CA LEU A 248 -8.03 -7.13 -8.80
C LEU A 248 -6.73 -7.95 -8.67
N HIS A 249 -5.78 -7.83 -9.62
CA HIS A 249 -4.48 -8.47 -9.51
C HIS A 249 -3.63 -7.88 -8.37
N GLU A 250 -3.84 -6.61 -8.03
CA GLU A 250 -3.19 -5.99 -6.86
C GLU A 250 -3.72 -6.58 -5.55
N VAL A 251 -5.03 -6.87 -5.49
CA VAL A 251 -5.66 -7.53 -4.33
C VAL A 251 -5.14 -8.96 -4.19
N ASP A 252 -5.09 -9.71 -5.29
CA ASP A 252 -4.56 -11.08 -5.29
C ASP A 252 -3.09 -11.11 -4.86
N ALA A 253 -2.28 -10.16 -5.33
CA ALA A 253 -0.87 -10.10 -4.96
C ALA A 253 -0.66 -9.93 -3.46
N ILE A 254 -1.40 -8.99 -2.84
CA ILE A 254 -1.28 -8.77 -1.39
C ILE A 254 -1.91 -9.92 -0.59
N ASP A 255 -3.02 -10.51 -1.04
CA ASP A 255 -3.65 -11.66 -0.39
C ASP A 255 -2.72 -12.88 -0.38
N ALA A 256 -2.13 -13.19 -1.53
CA ALA A 256 -1.17 -14.28 -1.65
C ALA A 256 0.09 -14.05 -0.80
N ALA A 257 0.62 -12.81 -0.83
CA ALA A 257 1.79 -12.45 -0.03
C ALA A 257 1.50 -12.51 1.48
N ASP A 258 0.37 -11.98 1.91
CA ASP A 258 -0.02 -11.96 3.32
C ASP A 258 -0.23 -13.38 3.85
N LYS A 259 -0.88 -14.25 3.06
CA LYS A 259 -1.09 -15.66 3.40
C LYS A 259 0.23 -16.41 3.58
N ARG A 260 1.17 -16.31 2.62
CA ARG A 260 2.46 -17.01 2.70
C ARG A 260 3.41 -16.46 3.77
N ASN A 261 3.15 -15.23 4.26
CA ASN A 261 3.93 -14.58 5.32
C ASN A 261 3.15 -14.48 6.64
N GLY A 262 2.14 -15.31 6.87
CA GLY A 262 1.43 -15.42 8.15
C GLY A 262 0.71 -14.14 8.59
N GLY A 263 0.17 -13.35 7.66
CA GLY A 263 -0.58 -12.11 7.97
C GLY A 263 0.29 -10.86 8.18
N LYS A 264 1.62 -10.97 8.10
CA LYS A 264 2.55 -9.89 8.46
C LYS A 264 2.72 -8.82 7.39
N VAL A 265 2.43 -9.13 6.12
CA VAL A 265 2.50 -8.15 5.03
C VAL A 265 1.52 -7.00 5.30
N ARG A 266 0.27 -7.32 5.65
CA ARG A 266 -0.73 -6.29 5.98
C ARG A 266 -0.38 -5.52 7.26
N HIS A 267 0.23 -6.17 8.24
CA HIS A 267 0.73 -5.49 9.43
C HIS A 267 1.82 -4.47 9.06
N LEU A 268 2.82 -4.89 8.30
CA LEU A 268 3.89 -3.99 7.83
C LEU A 268 3.33 -2.82 7.02
N VAL A 269 2.45 -3.09 6.03
CA VAL A 269 1.83 -2.04 5.21
C VAL A 269 1.11 -1.00 6.06
N ARG A 270 0.31 -1.41 7.06
CA ARG A 270 -0.40 -0.47 7.95
C ARG A 270 0.57 0.39 8.74
N MET A 271 1.61 -0.20 9.31
CA MET A 271 2.65 0.54 10.04
C MET A 271 3.38 1.53 9.12
N LEU A 272 3.72 1.12 7.88
CA LEU A 272 4.36 2.00 6.90
C LEU A 272 3.45 3.16 6.45
N LYS A 273 2.14 2.98 6.39
CA LYS A 273 1.18 4.07 6.13
C LYS A 273 1.17 5.09 7.27
N CYS A 274 1.35 4.66 8.52
CA CYS A 274 1.52 5.57 9.65
C CYS A 274 2.84 6.34 9.55
N TRP A 275 3.96 5.66 9.25
CA TRP A 275 5.23 6.34 8.96
C TRP A 275 5.12 7.34 7.82
N GLN A 276 4.48 6.95 6.71
CA GLN A 276 4.25 7.83 5.56
C GLN A 276 3.55 9.12 5.97
N THR A 277 2.52 9.03 6.79
CA THR A 277 1.74 10.19 7.26
C THR A 277 2.50 11.00 8.28
N ASN A 278 3.03 10.36 9.33
CA ASN A 278 3.72 11.04 10.44
C ASN A 278 4.99 11.77 9.98
N CYS A 279 5.74 11.16 9.07
CA CYS A 279 7.00 11.72 8.57
C CYS A 279 6.86 12.44 7.22
N SER A 280 5.64 12.65 6.71
CA SER A 280 5.38 13.30 5.40
C SER A 280 6.25 12.71 4.28
N VAL A 281 6.24 11.37 4.16
CA VAL A 281 7.11 10.65 3.22
C VAL A 281 6.56 10.77 1.80
N PRO A 282 7.32 11.32 0.84
CA PRO A 282 6.87 11.52 -0.54
C PRO A 282 6.98 10.22 -1.36
N LEU A 283 6.37 9.15 -0.89
CA LEU A 283 6.27 7.85 -1.55
C LEU A 283 4.81 7.40 -1.50
N ARG A 284 4.27 6.92 -2.60
CA ARG A 284 2.86 6.51 -2.68
C ARG A 284 2.57 5.29 -1.81
N SER A 285 1.39 5.24 -1.19
CA SER A 285 0.97 4.08 -0.38
C SER A 285 0.99 2.78 -1.20
N PHE A 286 0.62 2.82 -2.48
CA PHE A 286 0.68 1.66 -3.37
C PHE A 286 2.12 1.13 -3.53
N TYR A 287 3.11 2.02 -3.64
CA TYR A 287 4.52 1.61 -3.71
C TYR A 287 4.98 0.96 -2.40
N LEU A 288 4.53 1.50 -1.26
CA LEU A 288 4.82 0.89 0.04
C LEU A 288 4.21 -0.51 0.18
N GLU A 289 3.02 -0.74 -0.39
CA GLU A 289 2.39 -2.06 -0.42
C GLU A 289 3.24 -3.07 -1.20
N LEU A 290 3.69 -2.72 -2.40
CA LEU A 290 4.53 -3.59 -3.23
C LEU A 290 5.92 -3.83 -2.62
N LEU A 291 6.53 -2.79 -2.05
CA LEU A 291 7.81 -2.90 -1.34
C LEU A 291 7.69 -3.79 -0.10
N ALA A 292 6.58 -3.70 0.64
CA ALA A 292 6.33 -4.58 1.78
C ALA A 292 6.20 -6.05 1.36
N ILE A 293 5.53 -6.33 0.23
CA ILE A 293 5.45 -7.69 -0.35
C ILE A 293 6.85 -8.19 -0.68
N GLU A 294 7.63 -7.42 -1.44
CA GLU A 294 8.98 -7.82 -1.87
C GLU A 294 9.92 -8.04 -0.68
N PHE A 295 9.87 -7.16 0.32
CA PHE A 295 10.66 -7.30 1.54
C PHE A 295 10.30 -8.57 2.32
N MET A 296 9.02 -8.78 2.60
CA MET A 296 8.57 -9.90 3.42
C MET A 296 8.88 -11.26 2.80
N ASP A 297 8.90 -11.37 1.47
CA ASP A 297 9.23 -12.62 0.79
C ASP A 297 10.68 -13.06 1.02
N GLN A 298 11.60 -12.14 1.30
CA GLN A 298 13.02 -12.41 1.52
C GLN A 298 13.49 -12.20 2.97
N TRP A 299 12.63 -11.65 3.84
CA TRP A 299 13.03 -11.40 5.23
C TRP A 299 13.23 -12.70 6.00
N GLN A 300 14.42 -12.87 6.57
CA GLN A 300 14.83 -14.14 7.20
C GLN A 300 14.02 -14.52 8.45
N HIS A 301 13.33 -13.56 9.10
CA HIS A 301 12.53 -13.80 10.30
C HIS A 301 11.03 -13.80 10.01
N LYS A 302 10.60 -13.97 8.76
CA LYS A 302 9.20 -13.92 8.35
C LYS A 302 8.29 -14.94 9.04
N ASP A 303 8.85 -16.06 9.50
CA ASP A 303 8.11 -17.12 10.20
C ASP A 303 8.00 -16.88 11.71
N GLN A 304 8.65 -15.83 12.24
CA GLN A 304 8.58 -15.45 13.65
C GLN A 304 7.30 -14.65 13.97
N ASP A 305 6.98 -14.52 15.25
CA ASP A 305 5.80 -13.81 15.74
C ASP A 305 6.00 -12.28 15.88
N VAL A 306 5.05 -11.60 16.54
CA VAL A 306 5.08 -10.14 16.76
C VAL A 306 6.27 -9.67 17.63
N PHE A 307 6.90 -10.56 18.36
CA PHE A 307 8.11 -10.27 19.13
C PHE A 307 9.27 -9.78 18.26
N TYR A 308 9.27 -10.09 16.97
CA TYR A 308 10.29 -9.65 16.01
C TYR A 308 9.89 -8.41 15.20
N TYR A 309 8.81 -7.72 15.54
CA TYR A 309 8.33 -6.59 14.72
C TYR A 309 9.22 -5.35 14.82
N ASP A 310 9.95 -5.18 15.92
CA ASP A 310 10.98 -4.16 16.03
C ASP A 310 12.10 -4.37 15.01
N TRP A 311 12.55 -5.62 14.83
CA TRP A 311 13.53 -5.98 13.81
C TRP A 311 12.94 -5.89 12.41
N MET A 312 11.70 -6.32 12.21
CA MET A 312 11.02 -6.21 10.92
C MET A 312 11.02 -4.77 10.41
N ILE A 313 10.71 -3.81 11.26
CA ILE A 313 10.70 -2.40 10.91
C ILE A 313 12.11 -1.86 10.66
N ARG A 314 13.07 -2.16 11.51
CA ARG A 314 14.47 -1.77 11.34
C ARG A 314 15.03 -2.31 10.02
N ASP A 315 14.85 -3.59 9.78
CA ASP A 315 15.38 -4.30 8.62
C ASP A 315 14.70 -3.84 7.32
N PHE A 316 13.39 -3.56 7.37
CA PHE A 316 12.68 -2.95 6.25
C PHE A 316 13.28 -1.61 5.86
N PHE A 317 13.56 -0.72 6.81
CA PHE A 317 14.17 0.58 6.49
C PHE A 317 15.58 0.44 5.93
N GLY A 318 16.38 -0.49 6.46
CA GLY A 318 17.70 -0.78 5.90
C GLY A 318 17.62 -1.29 4.46
N TRP A 319 16.68 -2.19 4.19
CA TRP A 319 16.49 -2.75 2.86
C TRP A 319 15.87 -1.74 1.88
N VAL A 320 14.84 -0.99 2.27
CA VAL A 320 14.15 -0.09 1.34
C VAL A 320 15.04 1.04 0.83
N ILE A 321 16.00 1.51 1.62
CA ILE A 321 16.98 2.52 1.19
C ILE A 321 17.74 2.07 -0.06
N THR A 322 18.00 0.77 -0.21
CA THR A 322 18.67 0.20 -1.39
C THR A 322 17.81 0.27 -2.66
N LYS A 323 16.49 0.50 -2.51
CA LYS A 323 15.56 0.64 -3.63
C LYS A 323 15.46 2.07 -4.19
N SER A 324 16.22 3.00 -3.63
CA SER A 324 16.31 4.37 -4.15
C SER A 324 16.78 4.36 -5.61
N ASN A 325 16.12 5.16 -6.45
CA ASN A 325 16.41 5.25 -7.88
C ASN A 325 16.28 3.90 -8.63
N THR A 326 15.38 3.04 -8.19
CA THR A 326 15.00 1.82 -8.89
C THR A 326 13.52 1.86 -9.29
N HIS A 327 13.02 0.78 -9.83
CA HIS A 327 11.62 0.65 -10.23
C HIS A 327 11.00 -0.62 -9.64
N ILE A 328 9.68 -0.61 -9.54
CA ILE A 328 8.85 -1.76 -9.20
C ILE A 328 7.79 -1.96 -10.28
N PHE A 329 7.15 -3.13 -10.31
CA PHE A 329 6.15 -3.46 -11.31
C PHE A 329 4.76 -3.61 -10.68
N ALA A 330 3.75 -3.06 -11.37
CA ALA A 330 2.36 -3.25 -10.97
C ALA A 330 1.92 -4.69 -11.27
N PRO A 331 1.25 -5.36 -10.33
CA PRO A 331 0.66 -6.67 -10.56
C PRO A 331 -0.36 -6.64 -11.73
N GLY A 332 -0.35 -7.67 -12.55
CA GLY A 332 -1.27 -7.83 -13.68
C GLY A 332 -0.87 -7.06 -14.93
N THR A 333 -0.62 -5.76 -14.85
CA THR A 333 -0.24 -4.92 -16.01
C THR A 333 1.24 -4.94 -16.31
N PHE A 334 2.07 -5.30 -15.34
CA PHE A 334 3.53 -5.18 -15.41
C PHE A 334 4.03 -3.76 -15.72
N GLU A 335 3.21 -2.75 -15.45
CA GLU A 335 3.61 -1.36 -15.59
C GLU A 335 4.81 -1.06 -14.70
N MET A 336 5.85 -0.52 -15.30
CA MET A 336 7.08 -0.13 -14.59
C MET A 336 6.88 1.22 -13.90
N MET A 337 7.06 1.24 -12.57
CA MET A 337 6.88 2.41 -11.73
C MET A 337 8.20 2.82 -11.10
N TRP A 338 8.63 4.05 -11.36
CA TRP A 338 9.87 4.60 -10.83
C TRP A 338 9.69 5.06 -9.38
N LEU A 339 10.58 4.62 -8.49
CA LEU A 339 10.53 4.95 -7.07
C LEU A 339 11.13 6.33 -6.74
N GLY A 340 12.07 6.80 -7.55
CA GLY A 340 12.83 8.02 -7.25
C GLY A 340 13.65 7.91 -5.97
N GLU A 341 14.03 9.07 -5.41
CA GLU A 341 14.84 9.13 -4.19
C GLU A 341 14.35 10.16 -3.15
N ALA A 342 13.32 10.93 -3.46
CA ALA A 342 12.84 12.01 -2.60
C ALA A 342 12.44 11.54 -1.18
N TRP A 343 12.10 10.27 -1.03
CA TRP A 343 11.72 9.62 0.23
C TRP A 343 12.91 9.06 1.03
N LYS A 344 14.08 8.90 0.40
CA LYS A 344 15.24 8.17 0.96
C LYS A 344 15.70 8.73 2.30
N SER A 345 15.86 10.05 2.41
CA SER A 345 16.29 10.70 3.66
C SER A 345 15.35 10.45 4.84
N ARG A 346 14.03 10.26 4.56
CA ARG A 346 13.04 9.88 5.57
C ARG A 346 13.24 8.43 6.03
N ALA A 347 13.56 7.54 5.12
CA ALA A 347 13.86 6.14 5.43
C ALA A 347 15.17 5.99 6.21
N GLU A 348 16.23 6.75 5.85
CA GLU A 348 17.50 6.79 6.58
C GLU A 348 17.29 7.28 8.02
N THR A 349 16.53 8.35 8.20
CA THR A 349 16.17 8.85 9.54
C THR A 349 15.38 7.79 10.33
N ALA A 350 14.43 7.12 9.69
CA ALA A 350 13.63 6.07 10.32
C ALA A 350 14.50 4.85 10.71
N LEU A 351 15.47 4.46 9.89
CA LEU A 351 16.44 3.40 10.21
C LEU A 351 17.25 3.72 11.47
N ILE A 352 17.80 4.94 11.56
CA ILE A 352 18.56 5.38 12.73
C ILE A 352 17.72 5.31 14.00
N ARG A 353 16.45 5.76 13.94
CA ARG A 353 15.53 5.72 15.08
C ARG A 353 15.13 4.31 15.44
N ALA A 354 14.79 3.48 14.46
CA ALA A 354 14.42 2.08 14.68
C ALA A 354 15.60 1.28 15.29
N THR A 355 16.84 1.53 14.86
CA THR A 355 18.03 0.91 15.46
C THR A 355 18.19 1.30 16.92
N LYS A 356 18.08 2.59 17.25
CA LYS A 356 18.12 3.07 18.65
C LYS A 356 17.00 2.47 19.48
N ALA A 357 15.79 2.42 18.93
CA ALA A 357 14.65 1.85 19.63
C ALA A 357 14.87 0.35 19.93
N CYS A 358 15.40 -0.43 18.97
CA CYS A 358 15.76 -1.84 19.20
C CYS A 358 16.84 -1.99 20.30
N ASP A 359 17.83 -1.07 20.35
CA ASP A 359 18.85 -1.08 21.40
C ASP A 359 18.24 -0.78 22.77
N PHE A 360 17.32 0.19 22.86
CA PHE A 360 16.61 0.50 24.09
C PHE A 360 15.68 -0.64 24.55
N GLU A 361 14.97 -1.30 23.62
CA GLU A 361 14.17 -2.49 23.94
C GLU A 361 15.05 -3.61 24.52
N ARG A 362 16.23 -3.85 23.91
CA ARG A 362 17.21 -4.83 24.44
C ARG A 362 17.68 -4.46 25.85
N ASP A 363 17.88 -3.19 26.14
CA ASP A 363 18.42 -2.69 27.39
C ASP A 363 17.31 -2.44 28.44
N ASN A 364 16.07 -2.85 28.16
CA ASN A 364 14.86 -2.64 28.99
C ASN A 364 14.60 -1.16 29.34
N LYS A 365 14.91 -0.27 28.39
CA LYS A 365 14.60 1.17 28.46
C LYS A 365 13.34 1.47 27.64
N GLU A 366 12.23 0.95 28.11
CA GLU A 366 10.96 0.94 27.36
C GLU A 366 10.42 2.33 27.05
N GLY A 367 10.63 3.32 27.93
CA GLY A 367 10.26 4.71 27.70
C GLY A 367 11.07 5.33 26.55
N ASP A 368 12.40 5.15 26.57
CA ASP A 368 13.31 5.66 25.51
C ASP A 368 13.02 4.96 24.18
N ALA A 369 12.77 3.65 24.19
CA ALA A 369 12.34 2.91 23.01
C ALA A 369 11.04 3.47 22.43
N GLY A 370 10.06 3.73 23.30
CA GLY A 370 8.78 4.33 22.92
C GLY A 370 8.95 5.71 22.28
N ASP A 371 9.84 6.55 22.80
CA ASP A 371 10.13 7.87 22.24
C ASP A 371 10.70 7.77 20.82
N GLU A 372 11.61 6.84 20.56
CA GLU A 372 12.16 6.67 19.21
C GLU A 372 11.11 6.09 18.25
N TRP A 373 10.28 5.14 18.69
CA TRP A 373 9.18 4.61 17.88
C TRP A 373 8.14 5.68 17.56
N GLN A 374 7.77 6.54 18.51
CA GLN A 374 6.80 7.63 18.27
C GLN A 374 7.31 8.67 17.27
N LYS A 375 8.62 8.91 17.20
CA LYS A 375 9.20 9.77 16.15
C LYS A 375 9.04 9.19 14.74
N ILE A 376 8.85 7.87 14.60
CA ILE A 376 8.60 7.21 13.32
C ILE A 376 7.10 7.17 13.02
N PHE A 377 6.27 6.70 13.98
CA PHE A 377 4.89 6.30 13.74
C PHE A 377 3.84 7.25 14.33
N GLY A 378 4.25 8.27 15.10
CA GLY A 378 3.34 9.13 15.83
C GLY A 378 2.86 8.50 17.15
N ASN A 379 1.86 9.13 17.76
CA ASN A 379 1.37 8.75 19.10
C ASN A 379 0.54 7.46 19.12
N ASP A 380 0.20 6.91 17.96
CA ASP A 380 -0.56 5.65 17.89
C ASP A 380 0.25 4.45 18.35
N ILE A 381 1.58 4.50 18.28
CA ILE A 381 2.44 3.49 18.87
C ILE A 381 2.61 3.78 20.38
N PRO A 382 2.31 2.81 21.26
CA PRO A 382 2.37 3.04 22.70
C PRO A 382 3.78 3.39 23.20
N LYS A 383 3.84 4.42 24.04
CA LYS A 383 5.01 4.72 24.88
C LYS A 383 4.70 4.21 26.28
N TRP A 384 5.49 3.30 26.77
CA TRP A 384 5.41 2.83 28.15
C TRP A 384 6.44 3.59 28.99
N ASN A 385 6.00 4.11 30.14
CA ASN A 385 6.88 4.74 31.13
C ASN A 385 7.10 3.79 32.28
#